data_3d2c323ec52cc288d8963c634643f5ca
#
_entry.id   3d2c323ec52cc288d8963c634643f5ca
#
_cell.length_a   1.000
_cell.length_b   1.000
_cell.length_c   1.000
_cell.angle_alpha   90.00
_cell.angle_beta   90.00
_cell.angle_gamma   90.00
#
_symmetry.space_group_name_H-M   'P 1'
#
loop_
_entity.id
_entity.type
_entity.pdbx_description
1 polymer ?
#
loop_
_entity_poly.entity_id
_entity_poly.type
_entity_poly.pdbx_seq_one_letter_code
_entity_poly.pdbx_strand_id
1 'polypeptide(L)'
;MSTLSNQHRQRGTAAVEFMIAVPLLLMLLIGVSEFGRMLFQYNTLTKSTRDAARYLSANARVGSTAAVVLDGTDISETQNLVVYGNTAGSGQELLPNLVPGNVSVSCFGGGTNCPGVDHIVVTAQYSYQPILGDLLPTFGLGADIPVNVVLTTSSVMRAL
;
A
#
# COMPACT_ATOMS: atom_id res chain seq x y z
N MET A 1 -24.46 11.74 -60.13
CA MET A 1 -23.07 11.29 -59.89
C MET A 1 -22.36 12.24 -58.93
N SER A 2 -22.73 12.32 -57.65
CA SER A 2 -22.10 13.27 -56.69
C SER A 2 -22.13 12.80 -55.24
N THR A 3 -22.16 11.51 -54.94
CA THR A 3 -22.22 10.98 -53.57
C THR A 3 -20.89 10.44 -53.01
N LEU A 4 -19.84 10.33 -53.82
CA LEU A 4 -18.55 9.75 -53.39
C LEU A 4 -17.57 10.77 -52.73
N SER A 5 -17.78 12.08 -52.96
CA SER A 5 -16.86 13.11 -52.44
C SER A 5 -16.99 13.40 -50.93
N ASN A 6 -18.13 13.12 -50.32
CA ASN A 6 -18.38 13.43 -48.88
C ASN A 6 -17.79 12.42 -47.92
N GLN A 7 -17.58 11.18 -48.34
CA GLN A 7 -17.07 10.09 -47.47
C GLN A 7 -15.58 10.27 -47.11
N HIS A 8 -14.77 10.85 -48.03
CA HIS A 8 -13.35 11.09 -47.74
C HIS A 8 -13.12 12.22 -46.77
N ARG A 9 -14.00 13.22 -46.78
CA ARG A 9 -13.94 14.37 -45.85
C ARG A 9 -14.33 13.99 -44.40
N GLN A 10 -15.28 13.11 -44.24
CA GLN A 10 -15.71 12.59 -42.92
C GLN A 10 -14.67 11.69 -42.27
N ARG A 11 -13.90 10.92 -43.06
CA ARG A 11 -12.81 10.08 -42.54
C ARG A 11 -11.65 10.92 -41.96
N GLY A 12 -11.36 12.09 -42.53
CA GLY A 12 -10.31 13.01 -42.02
C GLY A 12 -10.69 13.66 -40.70
N THR A 13 -11.94 14.08 -40.53
CA THR A 13 -12.41 14.69 -39.26
C THR A 13 -12.45 13.68 -38.12
N ALA A 14 -12.91 12.46 -38.36
CA ALA A 14 -12.89 11.37 -37.37
C ALA A 14 -11.46 11.01 -36.91
N ALA A 15 -10.48 11.06 -37.81
CA ALA A 15 -9.08 10.80 -37.46
C ALA A 15 -8.51 11.90 -36.55
N VAL A 16 -8.83 13.17 -36.78
CA VAL A 16 -8.40 14.29 -35.92
C VAL A 16 -9.07 14.20 -34.55
N GLU A 17 -10.36 13.90 -34.48
CA GLU A 17 -11.10 13.71 -33.23
C GLU A 17 -10.50 12.56 -32.41
N PHE A 18 -10.18 11.46 -33.06
CA PHE A 18 -9.51 10.32 -32.41
C PHE A 18 -8.11 10.68 -31.88
N MET A 19 -7.32 11.46 -32.63
CA MET A 19 -6.00 11.91 -32.17
C MET A 19 -6.07 12.77 -30.90
N ILE A 20 -7.13 13.56 -30.72
CA ILE A 20 -7.35 14.35 -29.51
C ILE A 20 -7.88 13.49 -28.36
N ALA A 21 -8.72 12.51 -28.64
CA ALA A 21 -9.33 11.65 -27.64
C ALA A 21 -8.32 10.62 -27.05
N VAL A 22 -7.39 10.10 -27.85
CA VAL A 22 -6.45 9.06 -27.45
C VAL A 22 -5.60 9.45 -26.23
N PRO A 23 -4.95 10.62 -26.14
CA PRO A 23 -4.17 10.99 -24.96
C PRO A 23 -5.01 11.00 -23.68
N LEU A 24 -6.25 11.48 -23.74
CA LEU A 24 -7.17 11.51 -22.61
C LEU A 24 -7.55 10.09 -22.14
N LEU A 25 -7.87 9.22 -23.11
CA LEU A 25 -8.18 7.83 -22.83
C LEU A 25 -6.98 7.06 -22.23
N LEU A 26 -5.79 7.29 -22.76
CA LEU A 26 -4.56 6.68 -22.23
C LEU A 26 -4.29 7.15 -20.81
N MET A 27 -4.39 8.46 -20.53
CA MET A 27 -4.23 9.01 -19.18
C MET A 27 -5.21 8.37 -18.18
N LEU A 28 -6.47 8.21 -18.58
CA LEU A 28 -7.50 7.59 -17.76
C LEU A 28 -7.18 6.10 -17.50
N LEU A 29 -6.80 5.34 -18.54
CA LEU A 29 -6.44 3.93 -18.40
C LEU A 29 -5.23 3.72 -17.48
N ILE A 30 -4.21 4.54 -17.62
CA ILE A 30 -3.01 4.52 -16.77
C ILE A 30 -3.41 4.84 -15.32
N GLY A 31 -4.17 5.91 -15.10
CA GLY A 31 -4.62 6.30 -13.77
C GLY A 31 -5.44 5.23 -13.06
N VAL A 32 -6.38 4.59 -13.77
CA VAL A 32 -7.18 3.47 -13.23
C VAL A 32 -6.31 2.26 -12.90
N SER A 33 -5.34 1.94 -13.76
CA SER A 33 -4.40 0.83 -13.54
C SER A 33 -3.53 1.06 -12.29
N GLU A 34 -2.96 2.25 -12.14
CA GLU A 34 -2.15 2.61 -10.97
C GLU A 34 -2.98 2.61 -9.68
N PHE A 35 -4.19 3.15 -9.74
CA PHE A 35 -5.10 3.13 -8.58
C PHE A 35 -5.48 1.70 -8.17
N GLY A 36 -5.77 0.82 -9.11
CA GLY A 36 -6.06 -0.59 -8.84
C GLY A 36 -4.88 -1.30 -8.15
N ARG A 37 -3.65 -1.04 -8.61
CA ARG A 37 -2.44 -1.58 -8.00
C ARG A 37 -2.21 -1.02 -6.59
N MET A 38 -2.40 0.28 -6.39
CA MET A 38 -2.30 0.91 -5.07
C MET A 38 -3.27 0.27 -4.07
N LEU A 39 -4.54 0.05 -4.48
CA LEU A 39 -5.54 -0.62 -3.65
C LEU A 39 -5.14 -2.06 -3.31
N PHE A 40 -4.59 -2.80 -4.27
CA PHE A 40 -4.10 -4.16 -4.03
C PHE A 40 -2.97 -4.16 -2.98
N GLN A 41 -1.99 -3.27 -3.12
CA GLN A 41 -0.88 -3.16 -2.16
C GLN A 41 -1.37 -2.71 -0.78
N TYR A 42 -2.30 -1.76 -0.70
CA TYR A 42 -2.92 -1.34 0.55
C TYR A 42 -3.66 -2.48 1.25
N ASN A 43 -4.42 -3.29 0.51
CA ASN A 43 -5.09 -4.46 1.06
C ASN A 43 -4.10 -5.51 1.57
N THR A 44 -3.03 -5.76 0.84
CA THR A 44 -1.94 -6.67 1.25
C THR A 44 -1.30 -6.18 2.54
N LEU A 45 -0.92 -4.90 2.62
CA LEU A 45 -0.33 -4.29 3.81
C LEU A 45 -1.28 -4.37 5.01
N THR A 46 -2.56 -4.07 4.81
CA THR A 46 -3.58 -4.12 5.86
C THR A 46 -3.76 -5.55 6.39
N LYS A 47 -3.78 -6.53 5.51
CA LYS A 47 -3.91 -7.94 5.88
C LYS A 47 -2.70 -8.41 6.68
N SER A 48 -1.49 -8.18 6.19
CA SER A 48 -0.26 -8.57 6.88
C SER A 48 -0.11 -7.88 8.24
N THR A 49 -0.49 -6.59 8.36
CA THR A 49 -0.47 -5.86 9.64
C THR A 49 -1.47 -6.45 10.65
N ARG A 50 -2.66 -6.87 10.21
CA ARG A 50 -3.64 -7.54 11.09
C ARG A 50 -3.18 -8.92 11.54
N ASP A 51 -2.59 -9.70 10.63
CA ASP A 51 -2.06 -11.03 10.96
C ASP A 51 -0.91 -10.92 11.95
N ALA A 52 -0.01 -9.96 11.77
CA ALA A 52 1.07 -9.65 12.70
C ALA A 52 0.58 -9.17 14.07
N ALA A 53 -0.44 -8.31 14.10
CA ALA A 53 -1.04 -7.86 15.35
C ALA A 53 -1.72 -9.03 16.10
N ARG A 54 -2.36 -9.95 15.39
CA ARG A 54 -2.93 -11.17 15.99
C ARG A 54 -1.85 -12.06 16.59
N TYR A 55 -0.74 -12.25 15.87
CA TYR A 55 0.41 -13.00 16.38
C TYR A 55 0.94 -12.37 17.67
N LEU A 56 1.19 -11.06 17.63
CA LEU A 56 1.71 -10.33 18.79
C LEU A 56 0.73 -10.39 19.98
N SER A 57 -0.58 -10.30 19.74
CA SER A 57 -1.59 -10.34 20.81
C SER A 57 -1.57 -11.66 21.59
N ALA A 58 -1.17 -12.75 20.93
CA ALA A 58 -1.06 -14.07 21.56
C ALA A 58 0.27 -14.28 22.30
N ASN A 59 1.35 -13.56 21.91
CA ASN A 59 2.71 -13.76 22.44
C ASN A 59 3.14 -12.68 23.42
N ALA A 60 2.51 -11.50 23.41
CA ALA A 60 2.93 -10.34 24.18
C ALA A 60 2.73 -10.41 25.71
N ARG A 61 2.19 -11.51 26.25
CA ARG A 61 2.01 -11.70 27.69
C ARG A 61 3.12 -12.58 28.29
N VAL A 62 3.81 -12.04 29.26
CA VAL A 62 4.85 -12.76 30.01
C VAL A 62 4.26 -13.31 31.32
N GLY A 63 3.92 -14.61 31.33
CA GLY A 63 3.56 -15.37 32.52
C GLY A 63 2.27 -14.91 33.21
N SER A 64 2.17 -15.23 34.53
CA SER A 64 0.95 -14.99 35.34
C SER A 64 0.77 -13.54 35.80
N THR A 65 1.66 -12.64 35.49
CA THR A 65 1.64 -11.24 36.00
C THR A 65 0.69 -10.31 35.25
N ALA A 66 0.07 -10.77 34.16
CA ALA A 66 -0.79 -9.98 33.31
C ALA A 66 -0.17 -8.67 32.76
N ALA A 67 1.13 -8.49 32.95
CA ALA A 67 1.86 -7.35 32.37
C ALA A 67 2.19 -7.67 30.90
N VAL A 68 1.84 -6.76 30.02
CA VAL A 68 2.21 -6.83 28.59
C VAL A 68 3.60 -6.23 28.47
N VAL A 69 4.56 -7.03 28.04
CA VAL A 69 5.93 -6.61 27.73
C VAL A 69 6.24 -7.05 26.31
N LEU A 70 6.63 -6.11 25.47
CA LEU A 70 7.07 -6.37 24.11
C LEU A 70 8.60 -6.50 24.14
N ASP A 71 9.09 -7.71 24.02
CA ASP A 71 10.52 -7.95 23.92
C ASP A 71 11.05 -7.73 22.51
N GLY A 72 12.38 -7.75 22.35
CA GLY A 72 13.01 -7.53 21.04
C GLY A 72 12.69 -8.65 20.05
N THR A 73 12.43 -9.87 20.52
CA THR A 73 12.08 -11.03 19.69
C THR A 73 10.66 -10.87 19.16
N ASP A 74 9.69 -10.59 20.04
CA ASP A 74 8.30 -10.36 19.65
C ASP A 74 8.17 -9.23 18.62
N ILE A 75 8.93 -8.14 18.82
CA ILE A 75 8.95 -7.01 17.89
C ILE A 75 9.51 -7.43 16.53
N SER A 76 10.66 -8.11 16.51
CA SER A 76 11.30 -8.53 15.25
C SER A 76 10.47 -9.56 14.48
N GLU A 77 9.87 -10.53 15.16
CA GLU A 77 9.00 -11.53 14.56
C GLU A 77 7.70 -10.90 14.01
N THR A 78 7.14 -9.93 14.73
CA THR A 78 5.98 -9.15 14.27
C THR A 78 6.32 -8.34 13.03
N GLN A 79 7.47 -7.67 13.00
CA GLN A 79 7.96 -6.93 11.83
C GLN A 79 8.18 -7.87 10.64
N ASN A 80 8.78 -9.04 10.87
CA ASN A 80 9.00 -10.05 9.84
C ASN A 80 7.68 -10.57 9.25
N LEU A 81 6.66 -10.78 10.09
CA LEU A 81 5.32 -11.19 9.63
C LEU A 81 4.69 -10.15 8.69
N VAL A 82 4.85 -8.86 8.99
CA VAL A 82 4.33 -7.80 8.11
C VAL A 82 5.07 -7.79 6.78
N VAL A 83 6.41 -7.95 6.79
CA VAL A 83 7.26 -7.80 5.61
C VAL A 83 7.30 -9.06 4.77
N TYR A 84 7.50 -10.23 5.38
CA TYR A 84 7.76 -11.51 4.69
C TYR A 84 6.59 -12.51 4.80
N GLY A 85 5.61 -12.23 5.66
CA GLY A 85 4.52 -13.19 5.92
C GLY A 85 4.92 -14.39 6.79
N ASN A 86 6.11 -14.36 7.41
CA ASN A 86 6.60 -15.39 8.33
C ASN A 86 7.48 -14.76 9.43
N THR A 87 7.60 -15.45 10.59
CA THR A 87 8.36 -14.96 11.75
C THR A 87 9.87 -15.03 11.55
N ALA A 88 10.35 -15.93 10.71
CA ALA A 88 11.78 -16.15 10.46
C ALA A 88 12.44 -15.00 9.66
N GLY A 89 11.66 -14.10 9.06
CA GLY A 89 12.17 -13.01 8.23
C GLY A 89 12.87 -13.49 6.97
N SER A 90 12.43 -14.61 6.39
CA SER A 90 13.04 -15.24 5.23
C SER A 90 12.10 -15.25 4.03
N GLY A 91 12.68 -15.19 2.83
CA GLY A 91 11.92 -15.20 1.57
C GLY A 91 11.80 -13.81 0.95
N GLN A 92 10.87 -13.67 0.02
CA GLN A 92 10.60 -12.42 -0.66
C GLN A 92 9.63 -11.56 0.16
N GLU A 93 9.87 -10.25 0.20
CA GLU A 93 8.94 -9.31 0.80
C GLU A 93 7.56 -9.34 0.12
N LEU A 94 6.50 -9.19 0.89
CA LEU A 94 5.11 -9.15 0.39
C LEU A 94 4.83 -7.93 -0.49
N LEU A 95 5.55 -6.83 -0.24
CA LEU A 95 5.50 -5.62 -1.04
C LEU A 95 6.92 -5.17 -1.39
N PRO A 96 7.17 -4.73 -2.63
CA PRO A 96 8.52 -4.30 -3.07
C PRO A 96 9.08 -3.20 -2.18
N ASN A 97 10.33 -3.38 -1.69
CA ASN A 97 11.03 -2.42 -0.81
C ASN A 97 10.36 -2.16 0.56
N LEU A 98 9.45 -3.02 1.01
CA LEU A 98 8.97 -2.99 2.38
C LEU A 98 10.03 -3.63 3.29
N VAL A 99 10.51 -2.88 4.28
CA VAL A 99 11.54 -3.35 5.21
C VAL A 99 11.02 -3.33 6.66
N PRO A 100 11.59 -4.14 7.58
CA PRO A 100 11.15 -4.16 8.98
C PRO A 100 11.13 -2.80 9.66
N GLY A 101 12.05 -1.89 9.29
CA GLY A 101 12.08 -0.51 9.78
C GLY A 101 10.87 0.36 9.43
N ASN A 102 10.06 -0.07 8.46
CA ASN A 102 8.79 0.57 8.12
C ASN A 102 7.61 0.14 9.02
N VAL A 103 7.86 -0.79 9.95
CA VAL A 103 6.84 -1.34 10.85
C VAL A 103 7.18 -0.96 12.28
N SER A 104 6.29 -0.21 12.92
CA SER A 104 6.37 0.15 14.32
C SER A 104 5.44 -0.73 15.17
N VAL A 105 5.97 -1.22 16.27
CA VAL A 105 5.27 -2.05 17.25
C VAL A 105 5.33 -1.35 18.59
N SER A 106 4.19 -1.12 19.24
CA SER A 106 4.12 -0.41 20.51
C SER A 106 2.87 -0.80 21.32
N CYS A 107 2.86 -0.42 22.59
CA CYS A 107 1.63 -0.43 23.38
C CYS A 107 0.69 0.71 22.93
N PHE A 108 -0.57 0.59 23.23
CA PHE A 108 -1.51 1.70 23.07
C PHE A 108 -1.12 2.85 24.02
N GLY A 109 -0.82 4.00 23.43
CA GLY A 109 -0.25 5.15 24.15
C GLY A 109 1.25 5.31 24.00
N GLY A 110 1.93 4.36 23.33
CA GLY A 110 3.37 4.40 23.03
C GLY A 110 4.24 3.57 23.97
N GLY A 111 5.48 3.31 23.53
CA GLY A 111 6.43 2.50 24.27
C GLY A 111 6.29 0.99 24.08
N THR A 112 7.20 0.23 24.68
CA THR A 112 7.25 -1.24 24.60
C THR A 112 6.95 -1.94 25.94
N ASN A 113 6.94 -1.16 27.02
CA ASN A 113 6.52 -1.62 28.35
C ASN A 113 5.12 -1.05 28.62
N CYS A 114 4.15 -1.91 28.83
CA CYS A 114 2.72 -1.59 28.88
C CYS A 114 2.14 -1.76 30.30
N PRO A 115 2.59 -1.02 31.33
CA PRO A 115 2.04 -1.15 32.67
C PRO A 115 0.57 -0.69 32.67
N GLY A 116 -0.35 -1.62 32.96
CA GLY A 116 -1.79 -1.34 33.02
C GLY A 116 -2.47 -1.12 31.66
N VAL A 117 -1.79 -1.37 30.55
CA VAL A 117 -2.36 -1.28 29.20
C VAL A 117 -2.42 -2.67 28.58
N ASP A 118 -3.61 -3.10 28.18
CA ASP A 118 -3.85 -4.42 27.60
C ASP A 118 -3.85 -4.41 26.06
N HIS A 119 -3.56 -3.28 25.44
CA HIS A 119 -3.68 -3.13 23.99
C HIS A 119 -2.32 -2.86 23.36
N ILE A 120 -2.07 -3.57 22.28
CA ILE A 120 -0.90 -3.45 21.41
C ILE A 120 -1.29 -2.78 20.10
N VAL A 121 -0.36 -2.07 19.51
CA VAL A 121 -0.52 -1.36 18.23
C VAL A 121 0.59 -1.78 17.30
N VAL A 122 0.22 -2.26 16.12
CA VAL A 122 1.15 -2.51 15.02
C VAL A 122 0.81 -1.54 13.89
N THR A 123 1.76 -0.71 13.51
CA THR A 123 1.59 0.27 12.42
C THR A 123 2.64 0.03 11.36
N ALA A 124 2.22 -0.08 10.11
CA ALA A 124 3.10 -0.22 8.96
C ALA A 124 2.92 0.97 8.00
N GLN A 125 4.04 1.48 7.50
CA GLN A 125 4.09 2.56 6.52
C GLN A 125 4.79 2.05 5.26
N TYR A 126 4.18 2.26 4.11
CA TYR A 126 4.70 1.81 2.83
C TYR A 126 4.66 2.95 1.81
N SER A 127 5.80 3.30 1.25
CA SER A 127 5.88 4.26 0.14
C SER A 127 5.52 3.55 -1.16
N TYR A 128 4.34 3.87 -1.69
CA TYR A 128 3.88 3.32 -2.96
C TYR A 128 4.84 3.67 -4.09
N GLN A 129 5.17 2.67 -4.92
CA GLN A 129 6.04 2.85 -6.08
C GLN A 129 5.22 2.63 -7.37
N PRO A 130 4.92 3.70 -8.11
CA PRO A 130 4.22 3.61 -9.39
C PRO A 130 5.06 2.91 -10.46
N ILE A 131 4.41 2.25 -11.43
CA ILE A 131 5.10 1.56 -12.54
C ILE A 131 5.73 2.55 -13.52
N LEU A 132 5.04 3.66 -13.76
CA LEU A 132 5.45 4.67 -14.75
C LEU A 132 6.36 5.77 -14.17
N GLY A 133 6.86 5.58 -12.95
CA GLY A 133 7.62 6.60 -12.22
C GLY A 133 6.72 7.48 -11.35
N ASP A 134 7.36 8.42 -10.62
CA ASP A 134 6.70 9.22 -9.60
C ASP A 134 5.67 10.24 -10.12
N LEU A 135 5.55 10.37 -11.44
CA LEU A 135 4.70 11.33 -12.11
C LEU A 135 3.80 10.65 -13.15
N LEU A 136 2.49 10.91 -13.09
CA LEU A 136 1.57 10.57 -14.18
C LEU A 136 1.70 11.60 -15.30
N PRO A 137 2.04 11.16 -16.53
CA PRO A 137 2.19 12.07 -17.66
C PRO A 137 0.84 12.64 -18.08
N THR A 138 0.75 13.94 -18.20
CA THR A 138 -0.46 14.64 -18.68
C THR A 138 -0.49 14.86 -20.19
N PHE A 139 0.52 14.35 -20.92
CA PHE A 139 0.65 14.48 -22.38
C PHE A 139 0.55 15.94 -22.89
N GLY A 140 1.04 16.90 -22.10
CA GLY A 140 1.01 18.32 -22.44
C GLY A 140 -0.31 19.06 -22.10
N LEU A 141 -1.26 18.41 -21.42
CA LEU A 141 -2.52 19.02 -20.98
C LEU A 141 -2.40 19.76 -19.64
N GLY A 142 -1.22 19.77 -19.03
CA GLY A 142 -0.94 20.43 -17.75
C GLY A 142 0.37 19.95 -17.11
N ALA A 143 0.59 20.32 -15.86
CA ALA A 143 1.71 19.77 -15.08
C ALA A 143 1.47 18.29 -14.75
N ASP A 144 2.54 17.48 -14.75
CA ASP A 144 2.46 16.07 -14.40
C ASP A 144 2.01 15.90 -12.93
N ILE A 145 1.24 14.85 -12.67
CA ILE A 145 0.60 14.60 -11.37
C ILE A 145 1.50 13.68 -10.53
N PRO A 146 1.97 14.13 -9.34
CA PRO A 146 2.77 13.26 -8.48
C PRO A 146 1.91 12.13 -7.88
N VAL A 147 2.42 10.90 -7.96
CA VAL A 147 1.75 9.68 -7.45
C VAL A 147 2.53 8.97 -6.34
N ASN A 148 3.48 9.66 -5.72
CA ASN A 148 4.20 9.16 -4.55
C ASN A 148 3.32 9.30 -3.29
N VAL A 149 2.64 8.22 -2.93
CA VAL A 149 1.73 8.17 -1.78
C VAL A 149 2.30 7.25 -0.72
N VAL A 150 2.26 7.67 0.54
CA VAL A 150 2.58 6.81 1.68
C VAL A 150 1.30 6.13 2.15
N LEU A 151 1.27 4.81 2.02
CA LEU A 151 0.18 3.98 2.52
C LEU A 151 0.47 3.64 3.98
N THR A 152 -0.41 4.03 4.88
CA THR A 152 -0.29 3.75 6.31
C THR A 152 -1.45 2.87 6.75
N THR A 153 -1.14 1.81 7.49
CA THR A 153 -2.12 0.95 8.13
C THR A 153 -1.75 0.75 9.58
N SER A 154 -2.76 0.66 10.44
CA SER A 154 -2.58 0.41 11.87
C SER A 154 -3.61 -0.60 12.34
N SER A 155 -3.18 -1.52 13.20
CA SER A 155 -4.04 -2.51 13.85
C SER A 155 -3.83 -2.46 15.34
N VAL A 156 -4.92 -2.30 16.07
CA VAL A 156 -4.93 -2.31 17.54
C VAL A 156 -5.63 -3.58 18.00
N MET A 157 -4.97 -4.35 18.87
CA MET A 157 -5.53 -5.58 19.43
C MET A 157 -5.27 -5.64 20.93
N ARG A 158 -6.15 -6.34 21.64
CA ARG A 158 -5.92 -6.65 23.05
C ARG A 158 -4.98 -7.85 23.16
N ALA A 159 -3.99 -7.76 24.01
CA ALA A 159 -3.16 -8.91 24.38
C ALA A 159 -3.99 -9.94 25.15
N LEU A 160 -3.81 -11.22 24.81
CA LEU A 160 -4.61 -12.35 25.34
C LEU A 160 -3.93 -13.00 26.56
#